data_835f61fd69cd65195a40ed171bca3517
#
_entry.id   835f61fd69cd65195a40ed171bca3517
#
_cell.length_a   1.000
_cell.length_b   1.000
_cell.length_c   1.000
_cell.angle_alpha   90.00
_cell.angle_beta   90.00
_cell.angle_gamma   90.00
#
_symmetry.space_group_name_H-M   'P 1'
#
loop_
_entity.id
_entity.type
_entity.pdbx_description
1 polymer ?
#
loop_
_entity_poly.entity_id
_entity_poly.type
_entity_poly.pdbx_seq_one_letter_code
_entity_poly.pdbx_strand_id
1 'polypeptide(L)'
;MSTTTSYKVFSGTNSRYLAEKICNSLGCELGNMNITHFADGEFAVSFEESIRGSHVFLVQSTFPNSDNLMELLLMIDAAKRASAKSIIAVIPYFGWARQDRKDKPRVSIGAKLVADLLSVAGIDRLITMDLHADQIQGFFDIPVDHLYASTIFLPYVQAMNLKNLVIASPDVGGSKRASSYAKYLDCPLVLCNKTRERANVVATMQIIGDVEGKDVIIVDDMVDTAGTITKAADIMKEAGAASVRAIASHCVMSGPASERVEKSLLEEMLFTDSIPYNNACPKVKQLTVADMFAEAIRRVMNNQSISDQYLI
;
A
#
# COMPACT_ATOMS: atom_id res chain seq x y z
N MET A 1 -6.18 12.16 38.69
CA MET A 1 -5.26 12.70 37.69
C MET A 1 -5.48 11.86 36.44
N SER A 2 -6.05 12.42 35.39
CA SER A 2 -6.18 11.73 34.09
C SER A 2 -4.76 11.59 33.54
N THR A 3 -4.21 10.37 33.55
CA THR A 3 -2.96 10.06 32.84
C THR A 3 -3.29 10.11 31.35
N THR A 4 -3.08 11.26 30.73
CA THR A 4 -3.05 11.35 29.28
C THR A 4 -2.02 10.34 28.80
N THR A 5 -2.50 9.27 28.17
CA THR A 5 -1.63 8.22 27.65
C THR A 5 -0.76 8.85 26.56
N SER A 6 0.54 8.98 26.86
CA SER A 6 1.50 9.61 25.94
C SER A 6 1.75 8.69 24.76
N TYR A 7 1.61 9.19 23.53
CA TYR A 7 2.09 8.51 22.33
C TYR A 7 3.07 9.39 21.55
N LYS A 8 3.93 8.76 20.78
CA LYS A 8 4.92 9.43 19.94
C LYS A 8 4.99 8.73 18.58
N VAL A 9 5.17 9.51 17.54
CA VAL A 9 5.28 9.03 16.17
C VAL A 9 6.71 9.30 15.69
N PHE A 10 7.37 8.28 15.16
CA PHE A 10 8.69 8.36 14.54
C PHE A 10 8.65 7.80 13.13
N SER A 11 9.63 8.13 12.34
CA SER A 11 9.71 7.69 10.94
C SER A 11 11.07 7.16 10.59
N GLY A 12 11.10 6.08 9.83
CA GLY A 12 12.28 5.72 9.08
C GLY A 12 12.56 6.71 7.95
N THR A 13 13.76 6.60 7.37
CA THR A 13 14.29 7.56 6.39
C THR A 13 13.36 7.77 5.19
N ASN A 14 12.89 6.69 4.60
CA ASN A 14 12.14 6.74 3.35
C ASN A 14 10.63 6.98 3.50
N SER A 15 10.12 7.12 4.72
CA SER A 15 8.70 7.39 5.00
C SER A 15 8.46 8.71 5.74
N ARG A 16 9.50 9.52 5.92
CA ARG A 16 9.43 10.78 6.65
C ARG A 16 8.38 11.74 6.07
N TYR A 17 8.31 11.85 4.75
CA TYR A 17 7.32 12.68 4.04
C TYR A 17 5.87 12.35 4.42
N LEU A 18 5.56 11.05 4.61
CA LEU A 18 4.23 10.60 5.00
C LEU A 18 4.01 10.73 6.50
N ALA A 19 5.01 10.41 7.31
CA ALA A 19 4.93 10.55 8.76
C ALA A 19 4.71 12.01 9.18
N GLU A 20 5.33 12.98 8.52
CA GLU A 20 5.11 14.41 8.74
C GLU A 20 3.66 14.80 8.43
N LYS A 21 3.08 14.30 7.33
CA LYS A 21 1.65 14.52 7.01
C LYS A 21 0.73 13.87 8.04
N ILE A 22 1.05 12.65 8.50
CA ILE A 22 0.29 11.95 9.56
C ILE A 22 0.33 12.77 10.85
N CYS A 23 1.51 13.23 11.28
CA CYS A 23 1.66 14.07 12.47
C CYS A 23 0.88 15.38 12.36
N ASN A 24 0.90 16.04 11.19
CA ASN A 24 0.10 17.24 10.94
C ASN A 24 -1.40 16.97 11.11
N SER A 25 -1.90 15.85 10.60
CA SER A 25 -3.30 15.44 10.77
C SER A 25 -3.64 15.07 12.21
N LEU A 26 -2.70 14.51 12.97
CA LEU A 26 -2.84 14.20 14.40
C LEU A 26 -2.77 15.46 15.28
N GLY A 27 -2.18 16.55 14.79
CA GLY A 27 -1.89 17.75 15.59
C GLY A 27 -0.72 17.55 16.55
N CYS A 28 0.27 16.71 16.19
CA CYS A 28 1.47 16.46 17.00
C CYS A 28 2.74 16.67 16.17
N GLU A 29 3.88 16.76 16.85
CA GLU A 29 5.19 16.82 16.21
C GLU A 29 5.71 15.41 15.92
N LEU A 30 6.48 15.28 14.83
CA LEU A 30 7.24 14.06 14.54
C LEU A 30 8.39 13.95 15.55
N GLY A 31 8.52 12.79 16.19
CA GLY A 31 9.57 12.54 17.18
C GLY A 31 10.97 12.61 16.59
N ASN A 32 11.92 13.03 17.40
CA ASN A 32 13.30 13.20 16.99
C ASN A 32 14.07 11.88 17.11
N MET A 33 14.58 11.40 16.00
CA MET A 33 15.36 10.17 15.88
C MET A 33 16.50 10.37 14.88
N ASN A 34 17.65 9.81 15.19
CA ASN A 34 18.82 9.86 14.32
C ASN A 34 19.13 8.48 13.73
N ILE A 35 19.50 8.45 12.45
CA ILE A 35 19.98 7.27 11.75
C ILE A 35 21.39 7.59 11.25
N THR A 36 22.37 6.94 11.87
CA THR A 36 23.78 7.10 11.54
C THR A 36 24.21 6.01 10.58
N HIS A 37 24.71 6.38 9.41
CA HIS A 37 25.30 5.46 8.44
C HIS A 37 26.80 5.34 8.62
N PHE A 38 27.32 4.12 8.64
CA PHE A 38 28.74 3.81 8.72
C PHE A 38 29.36 3.64 7.33
N ALA A 39 30.70 3.72 7.26
CA ALA A 39 31.41 3.67 5.99
C ALA A 39 31.33 2.31 5.27
N ASP A 40 31.05 1.24 5.99
CA ASP A 40 30.87 -0.13 5.49
C ASP A 40 29.45 -0.39 4.97
N GLY A 41 28.53 0.57 5.15
CA GLY A 41 27.12 0.48 4.74
C GLY A 41 26.17 0.04 5.86
N GLU A 42 26.67 -0.31 7.05
CA GLU A 42 25.78 -0.51 8.21
C GLU A 42 25.17 0.81 8.67
N PHE A 43 24.11 0.74 9.44
CA PHE A 43 23.50 1.91 10.07
C PHE A 43 22.95 1.60 11.46
N ALA A 44 22.87 2.62 12.29
CA ALA A 44 22.39 2.55 13.65
C ALA A 44 21.25 3.56 13.86
N VAL A 45 20.31 3.22 14.74
CA VAL A 45 19.14 4.04 15.09
C VAL A 45 19.26 4.49 16.54
N SER A 46 19.01 5.78 16.81
CA SER A 46 18.90 6.32 18.16
C SER A 46 17.70 7.26 18.28
N PHE A 47 16.92 7.12 19.35
CA PHE A 47 15.91 8.11 19.73
C PHE A 47 16.58 9.24 20.47
N GLU A 48 16.41 10.48 19.99
CA GLU A 48 17.03 11.67 20.58
C GLU A 48 16.15 12.30 21.69
N GLU A 49 15.13 11.58 22.11
CA GLU A 49 14.20 11.95 23.17
C GLU A 49 13.73 10.73 23.98
N SER A 50 13.28 10.97 25.21
CA SER A 50 12.76 9.87 26.04
C SER A 50 11.43 9.34 25.50
N ILE A 51 11.37 8.04 25.29
CA ILE A 51 10.17 7.30 24.87
C ILE A 51 9.68 6.33 25.96
N ARG A 52 10.30 6.38 27.12
CA ARG A 52 9.97 5.49 28.25
C ARG A 52 8.50 5.63 28.64
N GLY A 53 7.79 4.49 28.65
CA GLY A 53 6.38 4.44 29.05
C GLY A 53 5.40 5.03 28.03
N SER A 54 5.87 5.47 26.85
CA SER A 54 5.02 5.96 25.76
C SER A 54 4.57 4.84 24.84
N HIS A 55 3.43 4.99 24.15
CA HIS A 55 3.09 4.23 22.97
C HIS A 55 3.85 4.81 21.79
N VAL A 56 4.61 3.97 21.08
CA VAL A 56 5.50 4.40 20.00
C VAL A 56 4.99 3.87 18.67
N PHE A 57 4.68 4.78 17.74
CA PHE A 57 4.28 4.48 16.37
C PHE A 57 5.48 4.69 15.45
N LEU A 58 5.87 3.64 14.74
CA LEU A 58 7.02 3.64 13.82
C LEU A 58 6.51 3.56 12.39
N VAL A 59 6.60 4.67 11.67
CA VAL A 59 6.11 4.79 10.28
C VAL A 59 7.23 4.44 9.32
N GLN A 60 7.09 3.31 8.61
CA GLN A 60 8.06 2.91 7.58
C GLN A 60 7.43 1.95 6.57
N SER A 61 7.30 2.37 5.32
CA SER A 61 7.00 1.49 4.21
C SER A 61 8.23 0.62 3.86
N THR A 62 8.02 -0.68 3.68
CA THR A 62 9.10 -1.64 3.47
C THR A 62 9.31 -2.00 1.99
N PHE A 63 9.22 -0.98 1.09
CA PHE A 63 9.54 -1.18 -0.32
C PHE A 63 11.05 -1.43 -0.52
N PRO A 64 11.47 -2.03 -1.64
CA PRO A 64 12.89 -2.23 -1.92
C PRO A 64 13.68 -0.90 -1.93
N ASN A 65 14.92 -0.87 -1.41
CA ASN A 65 15.74 -2.02 -1.01
C ASN A 65 15.41 -2.59 0.38
N SER A 66 16.13 -3.66 0.81
CA SER A 66 15.92 -4.33 2.10
C SER A 66 16.20 -3.44 3.31
N ASP A 67 16.91 -2.35 3.14
CA ASP A 67 17.34 -1.44 4.21
C ASP A 67 16.12 -0.81 4.91
N ASN A 68 15.03 -0.55 4.18
CA ASN A 68 13.80 -0.05 4.78
C ASN A 68 13.23 -1.02 5.84
N LEU A 69 13.31 -2.34 5.58
CA LEU A 69 12.90 -3.34 6.55
C LEU A 69 13.90 -3.42 7.70
N MET A 70 15.21 -3.43 7.40
CA MET A 70 16.25 -3.53 8.42
C MET A 70 16.24 -2.30 9.34
N GLU A 71 16.02 -1.10 8.79
CA GLU A 71 15.87 0.13 9.54
C GLU A 71 14.68 0.03 10.51
N LEU A 72 13.54 -0.44 10.04
CA LEU A 72 12.36 -0.65 10.89
C LEU A 72 12.65 -1.65 12.02
N LEU A 73 13.33 -2.76 11.75
CA LEU A 73 13.71 -3.74 12.77
C LEU A 73 14.62 -3.13 13.84
N LEU A 74 15.58 -2.31 13.44
CA LEU A 74 16.45 -1.59 14.39
C LEU A 74 15.68 -0.54 15.19
N MET A 75 14.72 0.17 14.57
CA MET A 75 13.82 1.10 15.29
C MET A 75 13.02 0.37 16.37
N ILE A 76 12.49 -0.82 16.06
CA ILE A 76 11.72 -1.64 16.99
C ILE A 76 12.60 -2.09 18.17
N ASP A 77 13.79 -2.63 17.89
CA ASP A 77 14.72 -3.07 18.95
C ASP A 77 15.14 -1.91 19.85
N ALA A 78 15.49 -0.75 19.27
CA ALA A 78 15.82 0.45 20.02
C ALA A 78 14.65 0.93 20.90
N ALA A 79 13.41 0.93 20.38
CA ALA A 79 12.22 1.31 21.15
C ALA A 79 11.98 0.37 22.33
N LYS A 80 12.13 -0.94 22.11
CA LYS A 80 12.03 -1.98 23.15
C LYS A 80 13.06 -1.75 24.28
N ARG A 81 14.33 -1.53 23.89
CA ARG A 81 15.41 -1.26 24.87
C ARG A 81 15.25 0.07 25.59
N ALA A 82 14.62 1.07 24.96
CA ALA A 82 14.30 2.34 25.57
C ALA A 82 13.05 2.30 26.46
N SER A 83 12.47 1.11 26.68
CA SER A 83 11.30 0.87 27.54
C SER A 83 10.04 1.59 27.06
N ALA A 84 9.77 1.59 25.76
CA ALA A 84 8.46 1.93 25.23
C ALA A 84 7.38 1.07 25.91
N LYS A 85 6.19 1.62 26.12
CA LYS A 85 5.06 0.89 26.71
C LYS A 85 4.45 -0.10 25.70
N SER A 86 4.35 0.32 24.47
CA SER A 86 4.01 -0.53 23.32
C SER A 86 4.65 0.02 22.05
N ILE A 87 4.86 -0.86 21.08
CA ILE A 87 5.49 -0.54 19.80
C ILE A 87 4.53 -0.94 18.69
N ILE A 88 4.07 0.05 17.95
CA ILE A 88 3.13 -0.12 16.85
C ILE A 88 3.86 0.16 15.53
N ALA A 89 4.01 -0.87 14.70
CA ALA A 89 4.52 -0.68 13.35
C ALA A 89 3.41 -0.14 12.44
N VAL A 90 3.66 1.00 11.80
CA VAL A 90 2.80 1.59 10.78
C VAL A 90 3.49 1.41 9.44
N ILE A 91 3.02 0.43 8.67
CA ILE A 91 3.63 0.01 7.41
C ILE A 91 2.65 0.26 6.26
N PRO A 92 2.64 1.47 5.67
CA PRO A 92 1.71 1.81 4.58
C PRO A 92 1.85 0.89 3.36
N TYR A 93 3.07 0.48 3.02
CA TYR A 93 3.35 -0.56 2.05
C TYR A 93 4.14 -1.69 2.69
N PHE A 94 3.54 -2.88 2.74
CA PHE A 94 4.15 -4.09 3.27
C PHE A 94 4.90 -4.82 2.15
N GLY A 95 6.22 -4.72 2.16
CA GLY A 95 7.09 -5.40 1.19
C GLY A 95 7.05 -6.93 1.34
N TRP A 96 7.48 -7.64 0.28
CA TRP A 96 7.44 -9.11 0.17
C TRP A 96 6.02 -9.72 0.23
N ALA A 97 4.95 -8.94 0.29
CA ALA A 97 3.56 -9.42 0.34
C ALA A 97 3.19 -10.33 -0.85
N ARG A 98 3.84 -10.17 -2.02
CA ARG A 98 3.64 -11.03 -3.19
C ARG A 98 4.14 -12.46 -3.02
N GLN A 99 4.92 -12.72 -1.96
CA GLN A 99 5.42 -14.05 -1.59
C GLN A 99 4.62 -14.61 -0.39
N ASP A 100 3.28 -14.62 -0.51
CA ASP A 100 2.34 -15.06 0.52
C ASP A 100 2.15 -16.58 0.59
N ARG A 101 2.57 -17.29 -0.46
CA ARG A 101 2.43 -18.74 -0.62
C ARG A 101 3.54 -19.32 -1.48
N LYS A 102 3.65 -20.63 -1.48
CA LYS A 102 4.52 -21.35 -2.42
C LYS A 102 3.81 -21.49 -3.77
N ASP A 103 4.26 -20.78 -4.76
CA ASP A 103 3.82 -20.87 -6.16
C ASP A 103 4.54 -21.97 -6.95
N LYS A 104 5.68 -22.47 -6.43
CA LYS A 104 6.49 -23.57 -6.97
C LYS A 104 7.28 -24.27 -5.85
N PRO A 105 7.86 -25.43 -6.14
CA PRO A 105 8.69 -26.15 -5.17
C PRO A 105 9.93 -25.34 -4.74
N ARG A 106 10.33 -25.48 -3.45
CA ARG A 106 11.59 -24.98 -2.89
C ARG A 106 11.73 -23.44 -2.88
N VAL A 107 10.63 -22.74 -2.71
CA VAL A 107 10.61 -21.27 -2.53
C VAL A 107 10.27 -20.88 -1.11
N SER A 108 10.67 -19.67 -0.73
CA SER A 108 10.28 -19.06 0.53
C SER A 108 8.81 -18.62 0.54
N ILE A 109 8.29 -18.38 1.74
CA ILE A 109 7.08 -17.55 1.94
C ILE A 109 7.59 -16.25 2.59
N GLY A 110 8.00 -15.30 1.74
CA GLY A 110 8.66 -14.07 2.19
C GLY A 110 7.79 -13.23 3.11
N ALA A 111 6.49 -13.17 2.85
CA ALA A 111 5.55 -12.45 3.71
C ALA A 111 5.51 -13.01 5.15
N LYS A 112 5.56 -14.36 5.30
CA LYS A 112 5.64 -14.98 6.62
C LYS A 112 6.96 -14.69 7.32
N LEU A 113 8.08 -14.77 6.58
CA LEU A 113 9.38 -14.45 7.14
C LEU A 113 9.43 -13.01 7.68
N VAL A 114 8.92 -12.05 6.92
CA VAL A 114 8.87 -10.64 7.36
C VAL A 114 7.97 -10.48 8.59
N ALA A 115 6.79 -11.14 8.60
CA ALA A 115 5.91 -11.14 9.76
C ALA A 115 6.59 -11.69 11.03
N ASP A 116 7.34 -12.78 10.90
CA ASP A 116 8.10 -13.37 12.01
C ASP A 116 9.20 -12.44 12.51
N LEU A 117 9.97 -11.83 11.61
CA LEU A 117 11.02 -10.88 11.97
C LEU A 117 10.46 -9.68 12.76
N LEU A 118 9.37 -9.08 12.30
CA LEU A 118 8.71 -7.97 12.98
C LEU A 118 8.19 -8.39 14.36
N SER A 119 7.56 -9.57 14.46
CA SER A 119 7.01 -10.10 15.71
C SER A 119 8.12 -10.39 16.72
N VAL A 120 9.22 -11.05 16.30
CA VAL A 120 10.37 -11.36 17.16
C VAL A 120 11.11 -10.09 17.58
N ALA A 121 11.24 -9.08 16.70
CA ALA A 121 11.80 -7.78 17.06
C ALA A 121 11.01 -7.11 18.18
N GLY A 122 9.68 -7.31 18.22
CA GLY A 122 8.87 -6.96 19.40
C GLY A 122 7.79 -5.90 19.15
N ILE A 123 7.15 -5.90 17.99
CA ILE A 123 5.95 -5.08 17.78
C ILE A 123 4.76 -5.68 18.54
N ASP A 124 3.91 -4.82 19.08
CA ASP A 124 2.66 -5.20 19.76
C ASP A 124 1.44 -5.13 18.82
N ARG A 125 1.55 -4.41 17.71
CA ARG A 125 0.49 -4.20 16.72
C ARG A 125 1.09 -3.80 15.37
N LEU A 126 0.42 -4.19 14.30
CA LEU A 126 0.69 -3.72 12.94
C LEU A 126 -0.51 -2.90 12.44
N ILE A 127 -0.25 -1.73 11.86
CA ILE A 127 -1.20 -0.98 11.04
C ILE A 127 -0.66 -0.97 9.61
N THR A 128 -1.42 -1.47 8.66
CA THR A 128 -0.99 -1.56 7.25
C THR A 128 -2.17 -1.31 6.31
N MET A 129 -1.89 -1.24 5.01
CA MET A 129 -2.91 -0.94 4.01
C MET A 129 -2.78 -1.86 2.80
N ASP A 130 -3.93 -2.30 2.25
CA ASP A 130 -4.07 -3.05 1.00
C ASP A 130 -2.98 -4.12 0.80
N LEU A 131 -2.89 -5.05 1.73
CA LEU A 131 -2.03 -6.22 1.58
C LEU A 131 -2.33 -6.94 0.27
N HIS A 132 -1.29 -7.43 -0.40
CA HIS A 132 -1.44 -8.19 -1.65
C HIS A 132 -2.40 -9.39 -1.50
N ALA A 133 -2.43 -9.98 -0.31
CA ALA A 133 -3.33 -11.05 0.05
C ALA A 133 -3.83 -10.83 1.49
N ASP A 134 -5.15 -10.75 1.69
CA ASP A 134 -5.78 -10.46 2.99
C ASP A 134 -5.36 -11.46 4.08
N GLN A 135 -5.08 -12.71 3.71
CA GLN A 135 -4.66 -13.78 4.63
C GLN A 135 -3.29 -13.56 5.28
N ILE A 136 -2.47 -12.62 4.78
CA ILE A 136 -1.19 -12.24 5.41
C ILE A 136 -1.41 -11.76 6.86
N GLN A 137 -2.58 -11.19 7.16
CA GLN A 137 -2.97 -10.84 8.54
C GLN A 137 -2.85 -12.04 9.49
N GLY A 138 -3.16 -13.23 9.02
CA GLY A 138 -3.03 -14.47 9.79
C GLY A 138 -1.60 -14.99 9.98
N PHE A 139 -0.59 -14.31 9.42
CA PHE A 139 0.82 -14.64 9.67
C PHE A 139 1.36 -14.01 10.95
N PHE A 140 0.59 -13.12 11.56
CA PHE A 140 0.92 -12.44 12.81
C PHE A 140 0.10 -13.02 13.96
N ASP A 141 0.74 -13.21 15.13
CA ASP A 141 0.08 -13.57 16.37
C ASP A 141 -0.30 -12.32 17.22
N ILE A 142 -0.17 -11.15 16.64
CA ILE A 142 -0.53 -9.85 17.21
C ILE A 142 -1.68 -9.21 16.41
N PRO A 143 -2.38 -8.20 16.98
CA PRO A 143 -3.40 -7.47 16.22
C PRO A 143 -2.85 -6.81 14.96
N VAL A 144 -3.59 -6.96 13.86
CA VAL A 144 -3.30 -6.30 12.57
C VAL A 144 -4.51 -5.46 12.18
N ASP A 145 -4.30 -4.16 12.05
CA ASP A 145 -5.26 -3.23 11.50
C ASP A 145 -4.97 -3.08 10.00
N HIS A 146 -5.77 -3.75 9.18
CA HIS A 146 -5.62 -3.75 7.73
C HIS A 146 -6.57 -2.71 7.13
N LEU A 147 -6.05 -1.56 6.72
CA LEU A 147 -6.79 -0.45 6.12
C LEU A 147 -6.96 -0.66 4.61
N TYR A 148 -7.94 0.02 4.01
CA TYR A 148 -8.22 -0.06 2.58
C TYR A 148 -8.21 1.33 1.93
N ALA A 149 -7.40 1.52 0.90
CA ALA A 149 -7.32 2.76 0.13
C ALA A 149 -8.62 3.07 -0.64
N SER A 150 -9.54 2.11 -0.73
CA SER A 150 -10.88 2.34 -1.26
C SER A 150 -11.59 3.53 -0.60
N THR A 151 -11.34 3.79 0.69
CA THR A 151 -11.90 4.95 1.41
C THR A 151 -11.48 6.30 0.82
N ILE A 152 -10.36 6.33 0.12
CA ILE A 152 -9.81 7.52 -0.56
C ILE A 152 -10.17 7.50 -2.04
N PHE A 153 -10.04 6.35 -2.69
CA PHE A 153 -10.27 6.24 -4.13
C PHE A 153 -11.73 6.35 -4.52
N LEU A 154 -12.66 5.76 -3.75
CA LEU A 154 -14.09 5.77 -4.10
C LEU A 154 -14.67 7.19 -4.16
N PRO A 155 -14.45 8.09 -3.18
CA PRO A 155 -14.89 9.47 -3.29
C PRO A 155 -14.26 10.21 -4.48
N TYR A 156 -12.98 9.94 -4.79
CA TYR A 156 -12.31 10.52 -5.94
C TYR A 156 -12.97 10.10 -7.25
N VAL A 157 -13.27 8.81 -7.42
CA VAL A 157 -13.95 8.27 -8.61
C VAL A 157 -15.35 8.86 -8.74
N GLN A 158 -16.11 8.93 -7.64
CA GLN A 158 -17.45 9.54 -7.64
C GLN A 158 -17.41 11.00 -8.09
N ALA A 159 -16.40 11.77 -7.67
CA ALA A 159 -16.24 13.17 -8.06
C ALA A 159 -15.92 13.37 -9.56
N MET A 160 -15.44 12.33 -10.25
CA MET A 160 -15.24 12.37 -11.71
C MET A 160 -16.55 12.46 -12.51
N ASN A 161 -17.69 12.06 -11.93
CA ASN A 161 -19.01 12.06 -12.56
C ASN A 161 -19.05 11.33 -13.92
N LEU A 162 -18.38 10.18 -14.02
CA LEU A 162 -18.34 9.36 -15.23
C LEU A 162 -19.72 8.73 -15.49
N LYS A 163 -20.26 8.93 -16.71
CA LYS A 163 -21.65 8.56 -17.02
C LYS A 163 -21.86 7.08 -17.28
N ASN A 164 -20.87 6.44 -17.90
CA ASN A 164 -20.92 5.03 -18.31
C ASN A 164 -19.77 4.26 -17.65
N LEU A 165 -19.65 4.40 -16.33
CA LEU A 165 -18.55 3.80 -15.57
C LEU A 165 -18.61 2.28 -15.60
N VAL A 166 -17.44 1.68 -15.79
CA VAL A 166 -17.18 0.24 -15.64
C VAL A 166 -15.90 0.07 -14.83
N ILE A 167 -15.92 -0.81 -13.86
CA ILE A 167 -14.72 -1.22 -13.14
C ILE A 167 -14.11 -2.44 -13.82
N ALA A 168 -12.79 -2.46 -13.95
CA ALA A 168 -12.07 -3.55 -14.56
C ALA A 168 -10.99 -4.11 -13.63
N SER A 169 -10.76 -5.43 -13.71
CA SER A 169 -9.59 -6.07 -13.12
C SER A 169 -8.57 -6.40 -14.22
N PRO A 170 -7.28 -6.09 -14.02
CA PRO A 170 -6.25 -6.36 -15.02
C PRO A 170 -5.90 -7.85 -15.15
N ASP A 171 -6.34 -8.67 -14.18
CA ASP A 171 -6.22 -10.13 -14.18
C ASP A 171 -7.28 -10.78 -13.27
N VAL A 172 -7.28 -12.12 -13.23
CA VAL A 172 -8.24 -12.88 -12.41
C VAL A 172 -7.93 -12.75 -10.92
N GLY A 173 -6.66 -12.53 -10.54
CA GLY A 173 -6.24 -12.40 -9.13
C GLY A 173 -6.85 -11.18 -8.44
N GLY A 174 -6.93 -10.05 -9.13
CA GLY A 174 -7.51 -8.79 -8.64
C GLY A 174 -9.05 -8.74 -8.68
N SER A 175 -9.72 -9.78 -9.18
CA SER A 175 -11.17 -9.76 -9.43
C SER A 175 -12.02 -9.47 -8.18
N LYS A 176 -11.63 -9.97 -7.01
CA LYS A 176 -12.34 -9.70 -5.74
C LYS A 176 -12.31 -8.21 -5.40
N ARG A 177 -11.15 -7.55 -5.50
CA ARG A 177 -10.99 -6.11 -5.26
C ARG A 177 -11.84 -5.30 -6.23
N ALA A 178 -11.69 -5.56 -7.54
CA ALA A 178 -12.46 -4.87 -8.56
C ALA A 178 -13.98 -5.08 -8.39
N SER A 179 -14.42 -6.27 -7.98
CA SER A 179 -15.83 -6.56 -7.68
C SER A 179 -16.36 -5.72 -6.53
N SER A 180 -15.58 -5.50 -5.47
CA SER A 180 -15.98 -4.64 -4.35
C SER A 180 -16.18 -3.20 -4.80
N TYR A 181 -15.26 -2.65 -5.62
CA TYR A 181 -15.41 -1.32 -6.22
C TYR A 181 -16.65 -1.21 -7.10
N ALA A 182 -16.85 -2.18 -8.01
CA ALA A 182 -18.02 -2.21 -8.92
C ALA A 182 -19.33 -2.23 -8.13
N LYS A 183 -19.40 -3.06 -7.08
CA LYS A 183 -20.57 -3.15 -6.20
C LYS A 183 -20.85 -1.83 -5.46
N TYR A 184 -19.83 -1.18 -4.93
CA TYR A 184 -19.99 0.08 -4.21
C TYR A 184 -20.45 1.22 -5.13
N LEU A 185 -19.91 1.25 -6.36
CA LEU A 185 -20.20 2.28 -7.36
C LEU A 185 -21.44 1.97 -8.20
N ASP A 186 -22.13 0.84 -7.93
CA ASP A 186 -23.29 0.35 -8.66
C ASP A 186 -23.06 0.34 -10.19
N CYS A 187 -21.95 -0.27 -10.61
CA CYS A 187 -21.57 -0.34 -12.03
C CYS A 187 -21.08 -1.74 -12.43
N PRO A 188 -21.06 -2.05 -13.74
CA PRO A 188 -20.60 -3.35 -14.22
C PRO A 188 -19.13 -3.63 -13.91
N LEU A 189 -18.79 -4.93 -13.80
CA LEU A 189 -17.43 -5.44 -13.68
C LEU A 189 -16.98 -6.08 -14.98
N VAL A 190 -15.76 -5.78 -15.41
CA VAL A 190 -15.05 -6.39 -16.54
C VAL A 190 -13.77 -7.05 -16.04
N LEU A 191 -13.42 -8.19 -16.60
CA LEU A 191 -12.22 -8.92 -16.24
C LEU A 191 -11.30 -9.07 -17.45
N CYS A 192 -9.99 -8.87 -17.26
CA CYS A 192 -8.99 -9.27 -18.21
C CYS A 192 -8.51 -10.69 -17.85
N ASN A 193 -8.64 -11.60 -18.79
CA ASN A 193 -8.13 -12.97 -18.67
C ASN A 193 -6.84 -13.11 -19.49
N LYS A 194 -5.74 -13.38 -18.79
CA LYS A 194 -4.43 -13.60 -19.44
C LYS A 194 -4.22 -15.08 -19.68
N THR A 195 -4.32 -15.49 -20.93
CA THR A 195 -4.12 -16.88 -21.34
C THR A 195 -2.70 -17.06 -21.91
N ARG A 196 -1.96 -18.04 -21.38
CA ARG A 196 -0.71 -18.49 -21.96
C ARG A 196 -0.95 -19.88 -22.55
N GLU A 197 -1.00 -19.98 -23.86
CA GLU A 197 -1.20 -21.29 -24.55
C GLU A 197 0.02 -22.21 -24.41
N ARG A 198 1.24 -21.67 -24.32
CA ARG A 198 2.50 -22.43 -24.11
C ARG A 198 3.57 -21.55 -23.47
N ALA A 199 4.59 -22.19 -22.88
CA ALA A 199 5.82 -21.50 -22.49
C ALA A 199 6.47 -20.84 -23.72
N ASN A 200 6.84 -19.55 -23.63
CA ASN A 200 7.43 -18.72 -24.69
C ASN A 200 6.48 -18.20 -25.81
N VAL A 201 5.15 -18.35 -25.67
CA VAL A 201 4.18 -17.66 -26.53
C VAL A 201 3.74 -16.35 -25.89
N VAL A 202 3.57 -15.30 -26.69
CA VAL A 202 3.04 -14.00 -26.24
C VAL A 202 1.67 -14.24 -25.60
N ALA A 203 1.54 -13.90 -24.33
CA ALA A 203 0.27 -14.06 -23.61
C ALA A 203 -0.81 -13.21 -24.30
N THR A 204 -1.86 -13.86 -24.78
CA THR A 204 -3.09 -13.17 -25.21
C THR A 204 -3.88 -12.73 -23.98
N MET A 205 -4.42 -11.53 -24.04
CA MET A 205 -5.31 -11.01 -23.01
C MET A 205 -6.69 -10.83 -23.65
N GLN A 206 -7.70 -11.40 -23.02
CA GLN A 206 -9.10 -11.31 -23.47
C GLN A 206 -9.93 -10.53 -22.45
N ILE A 207 -10.85 -9.72 -22.95
CA ILE A 207 -11.82 -9.00 -22.11
C ILE A 207 -13.04 -9.88 -21.94
N ILE A 208 -13.48 -10.05 -20.69
CA ILE A 208 -14.73 -10.69 -20.31
C ILE A 208 -15.65 -9.58 -19.79
N GLY A 209 -16.68 -9.23 -20.55
CA GLY A 209 -17.58 -8.12 -20.32
C GLY A 209 -17.59 -7.14 -21.50
N ASP A 210 -18.32 -6.05 -21.36
CA ASP A 210 -18.51 -5.02 -22.40
C ASP A 210 -17.84 -3.70 -21.96
N VAL A 211 -17.00 -3.13 -22.84
CA VAL A 211 -16.32 -1.85 -22.63
C VAL A 211 -16.61 -0.82 -23.72
N GLU A 212 -17.41 -1.17 -24.75
CA GLU A 212 -17.68 -0.27 -25.88
C GLU A 212 -18.45 0.99 -25.39
N GLY A 213 -17.89 2.15 -25.69
CA GLY A 213 -18.44 3.46 -25.25
C GLY A 213 -18.43 3.70 -23.75
N LYS A 214 -17.68 2.89 -22.97
CA LYS A 214 -17.62 2.99 -21.49
C LYS A 214 -16.40 3.79 -21.02
N ASP A 215 -16.56 4.40 -19.85
CA ASP A 215 -15.46 4.95 -19.05
C ASP A 215 -14.93 3.85 -18.12
N VAL A 216 -13.76 3.32 -18.42
CA VAL A 216 -13.20 2.17 -17.69
C VAL A 216 -12.21 2.65 -16.63
N ILE A 217 -12.34 2.10 -15.41
CA ILE A 217 -11.33 2.24 -14.35
C ILE A 217 -10.79 0.85 -14.01
N ILE A 218 -9.53 0.63 -14.29
CA ILE A 218 -8.80 -0.60 -13.91
C ILE A 218 -8.36 -0.46 -12.45
N VAL A 219 -8.63 -1.47 -11.62
CA VAL A 219 -8.29 -1.45 -10.18
C VAL A 219 -7.34 -2.59 -9.85
N ASP A 220 -6.22 -2.27 -9.17
CA ASP A 220 -5.23 -3.24 -8.70
C ASP A 220 -4.73 -2.86 -7.28
N ASP A 221 -3.93 -3.74 -6.65
CA ASP A 221 -3.26 -3.43 -5.37
C ASP A 221 -1.95 -2.65 -5.59
N MET A 222 -1.19 -3.01 -6.61
CA MET A 222 0.09 -2.38 -6.90
C MET A 222 0.43 -2.42 -8.39
N VAL A 223 1.24 -1.47 -8.83
CA VAL A 223 1.84 -1.48 -10.16
C VAL A 223 3.36 -1.52 -10.02
N ASP A 224 3.97 -2.61 -10.50
CA ASP A 224 5.42 -2.79 -10.51
C ASP A 224 6.00 -2.29 -11.85
N THR A 225 6.09 -3.12 -12.86
CA THR A 225 6.67 -2.74 -14.17
C THR A 225 5.65 -2.13 -15.16
N ALA A 226 4.41 -1.97 -14.75
CA ALA A 226 3.27 -1.47 -15.51
C ALA A 226 2.86 -2.28 -16.78
N GLY A 227 3.53 -3.40 -17.07
CA GLY A 227 3.26 -4.13 -18.31
C GLY A 227 1.86 -4.73 -18.41
N THR A 228 1.28 -5.22 -17.31
CA THR A 228 -0.07 -5.81 -17.30
C THR A 228 -1.14 -4.73 -17.45
N ILE A 229 -1.02 -3.65 -16.67
CA ILE A 229 -2.05 -2.61 -16.61
C ILE A 229 -2.10 -1.77 -17.89
N THR A 230 -0.94 -1.46 -18.49
CA THR A 230 -0.89 -0.74 -19.77
C THR A 230 -1.43 -1.59 -20.92
N LYS A 231 -1.07 -2.88 -20.97
CA LYS A 231 -1.63 -3.79 -21.96
C LYS A 231 -3.15 -3.95 -21.83
N ALA A 232 -3.67 -4.03 -20.58
CA ALA A 232 -5.11 -4.06 -20.35
C ALA A 232 -5.80 -2.79 -20.87
N ALA A 233 -5.20 -1.62 -20.62
CA ALA A 233 -5.73 -0.36 -21.10
C ALA A 233 -5.76 -0.28 -22.64
N ASP A 234 -4.69 -0.70 -23.31
CA ASP A 234 -4.61 -0.67 -24.76
C ASP A 234 -5.69 -1.57 -25.41
N ILE A 235 -5.85 -2.80 -24.90
CA ILE A 235 -6.88 -3.73 -25.40
C ILE A 235 -8.30 -3.20 -25.13
N MET A 236 -8.54 -2.54 -23.99
CA MET A 236 -9.85 -1.93 -23.71
C MET A 236 -10.14 -0.76 -24.64
N LYS A 237 -9.14 0.05 -24.96
CA LYS A 237 -9.26 1.12 -25.97
C LYS A 237 -9.51 0.56 -27.37
N GLU A 238 -8.82 -0.51 -27.77
CA GLU A 238 -9.04 -1.22 -29.03
C GLU A 238 -10.46 -1.82 -29.12
N ALA A 239 -11.01 -2.25 -27.98
CA ALA A 239 -12.39 -2.74 -27.85
C ALA A 239 -13.44 -1.62 -27.76
N GLY A 240 -13.07 -0.36 -28.00
CA GLY A 240 -13.99 0.76 -28.10
C GLY A 240 -14.28 1.51 -26.79
N ALA A 241 -13.50 1.33 -25.73
CA ALA A 241 -13.67 2.09 -24.51
C ALA A 241 -13.51 3.60 -24.76
N ALA A 242 -14.45 4.42 -24.25
CA ALA A 242 -14.42 5.86 -24.38
C ALA A 242 -13.19 6.47 -23.67
N SER A 243 -12.96 6.05 -22.43
CA SER A 243 -11.76 6.41 -21.67
C SER A 243 -11.26 5.23 -20.84
N VAL A 244 -9.97 5.20 -20.55
CA VAL A 244 -9.38 4.20 -19.65
C VAL A 244 -8.47 4.89 -18.64
N ARG A 245 -8.75 4.66 -17.37
CA ARG A 245 -7.94 5.10 -16.23
C ARG A 245 -7.58 3.90 -15.38
N ALA A 246 -6.60 4.06 -14.51
CA ALA A 246 -6.24 3.00 -13.58
C ALA A 246 -6.01 3.54 -12.18
N ILE A 247 -6.30 2.71 -11.19
CA ILE A 247 -6.10 2.97 -9.76
C ILE A 247 -5.34 1.79 -9.18
N ALA A 248 -4.28 2.06 -8.43
CA ALA A 248 -3.63 1.05 -7.61
C ALA A 248 -3.14 1.67 -6.30
N SER A 249 -3.19 0.89 -5.23
CA SER A 249 -2.81 1.40 -3.91
C SER A 249 -1.34 1.74 -3.84
N HIS A 250 -0.46 0.86 -4.35
CA HIS A 250 0.98 0.98 -4.18
C HIS A 250 1.72 1.28 -5.48
N CYS A 251 2.41 2.42 -5.48
CA CYS A 251 3.20 2.94 -6.60
C CYS A 251 4.64 2.36 -6.58
N VAL A 252 4.81 1.06 -6.88
CA VAL A 252 6.15 0.45 -6.94
C VAL A 252 6.93 1.00 -8.13
N MET A 253 6.32 1.05 -9.31
CA MET A 253 6.78 1.74 -10.52
C MET A 253 8.25 1.49 -10.88
N SER A 254 8.64 0.20 -10.87
CA SER A 254 10.01 -0.23 -11.14
C SER A 254 10.39 -0.16 -12.60
N GLY A 255 11.68 0.08 -12.85
CA GLY A 255 12.29 0.02 -14.17
C GLY A 255 11.58 0.91 -15.19
N PRO A 256 11.07 0.36 -16.32
CA PRO A 256 10.45 1.15 -17.38
C PRO A 256 8.98 1.54 -17.14
N ALA A 257 8.47 1.39 -15.90
CA ALA A 257 7.03 1.56 -15.63
C ALA A 257 6.50 2.96 -15.98
N SER A 258 7.21 4.01 -15.60
CA SER A 258 6.83 5.40 -15.91
C SER A 258 6.73 5.65 -17.40
N GLU A 259 7.73 5.21 -18.17
CA GLU A 259 7.74 5.33 -19.63
C GLU A 259 6.59 4.54 -20.28
N ARG A 260 6.31 3.33 -19.77
CA ARG A 260 5.19 2.51 -20.28
C ARG A 260 3.84 3.17 -20.03
N VAL A 261 3.62 3.71 -18.83
CA VAL A 261 2.38 4.44 -18.50
C VAL A 261 2.25 5.69 -19.36
N GLU A 262 3.32 6.44 -19.57
CA GLU A 262 3.30 7.64 -20.40
C GLU A 262 2.93 7.36 -21.84
N LYS A 263 3.49 6.27 -22.44
CA LYS A 263 3.24 5.84 -23.83
C LYS A 263 1.92 5.09 -24.01
N SER A 264 1.29 4.60 -22.94
CA SER A 264 0.04 3.83 -23.00
C SER A 264 -1.16 4.70 -23.32
N LEU A 265 -2.30 4.05 -23.61
CA LEU A 265 -3.59 4.70 -23.80
C LEU A 265 -4.32 5.05 -22.49
N LEU A 266 -3.67 4.87 -21.33
CA LEU A 266 -4.18 5.38 -20.06
C LEU A 266 -4.25 6.90 -20.08
N GLU A 267 -5.36 7.45 -19.62
CA GLU A 267 -5.53 8.90 -19.40
C GLU A 267 -4.96 9.34 -18.05
N GLU A 268 -5.13 8.51 -17.02
CA GLU A 268 -4.66 8.76 -15.67
C GLU A 268 -4.30 7.46 -14.98
N MET A 269 -3.24 7.48 -14.18
CA MET A 269 -2.85 6.42 -13.26
C MET A 269 -2.79 6.99 -11.84
N LEU A 270 -3.72 6.55 -10.98
CA LEU A 270 -3.87 7.06 -9.64
C LEU A 270 -3.29 6.08 -8.62
N PHE A 271 -2.48 6.60 -7.70
CA PHE A 271 -1.88 5.85 -6.60
C PHE A 271 -2.14 6.54 -5.25
N THR A 272 -1.83 5.83 -4.18
CA THR A 272 -1.59 6.47 -2.88
C THR A 272 -0.12 6.88 -2.74
N ASP A 273 0.15 7.72 -1.76
CA ASP A 273 1.51 8.08 -1.37
C ASP A 273 2.13 7.11 -0.34
N SER A 274 1.69 5.84 -0.31
CA SER A 274 2.30 4.78 0.51
C SER A 274 3.75 4.46 0.12
N ILE A 275 4.12 4.73 -1.13
CA ILE A 275 5.49 4.71 -1.66
C ILE A 275 5.73 6.07 -2.34
N PRO A 276 6.88 6.73 -2.12
CA PRO A 276 7.18 8.00 -2.78
C PRO A 276 7.38 7.80 -4.28
N TYR A 277 6.87 8.73 -5.08
CA TYR A 277 7.03 8.71 -6.53
C TYR A 277 7.70 9.99 -7.03
N ASN A 278 8.74 9.86 -7.83
CA ASN A 278 9.60 10.96 -8.28
C ASN A 278 9.04 11.72 -9.51
N ASN A 279 7.74 11.60 -9.80
CA ASN A 279 7.03 12.33 -10.85
C ASN A 279 7.63 12.20 -12.27
N ALA A 280 8.13 11.02 -12.61
CA ALA A 280 8.68 10.75 -13.92
C ALA A 280 7.63 10.67 -15.05
N CYS A 281 6.34 10.58 -14.73
CA CYS A 281 5.24 10.50 -15.70
C CYS A 281 4.11 11.45 -15.34
N PRO A 282 3.67 12.35 -16.25
CA PRO A 282 2.63 13.32 -15.97
C PRO A 282 1.22 12.72 -15.81
N LYS A 283 1.00 11.49 -16.29
CA LYS A 283 -0.26 10.76 -16.11
C LYS A 283 -0.42 10.17 -14.71
N VAL A 284 0.65 10.10 -13.92
CA VAL A 284 0.64 9.54 -12.57
C VAL A 284 0.28 10.63 -11.56
N LYS A 285 -0.71 10.33 -10.72
CA LYS A 285 -1.10 11.17 -9.58
C LYS A 285 -1.08 10.36 -8.30
N GLN A 286 -0.77 11.02 -7.18
CA GLN A 286 -0.83 10.41 -5.86
C GLN A 286 -1.84 11.14 -4.97
N LEU A 287 -2.66 10.34 -4.25
CA LEU A 287 -3.50 10.81 -3.15
C LEU A 287 -2.83 10.45 -1.83
N THR A 288 -2.92 11.35 -0.85
CA THR A 288 -2.33 11.08 0.46
C THR A 288 -3.19 10.14 1.29
N VAL A 289 -2.55 9.21 1.98
CA VAL A 289 -3.17 8.31 2.98
C VAL A 289 -2.99 8.82 4.41
N ALA A 290 -2.41 10.00 4.58
CA ALA A 290 -2.03 10.52 5.88
C ALA A 290 -3.21 10.60 6.87
N ASP A 291 -4.36 11.15 6.43
CA ASP A 291 -5.54 11.30 7.29
C ASP A 291 -6.12 9.93 7.70
N MET A 292 -6.08 8.95 6.80
CA MET A 292 -6.54 7.59 7.11
C MET A 292 -5.67 6.92 8.18
N PHE A 293 -4.34 7.01 8.05
CA PHE A 293 -3.41 6.48 9.06
C PHE A 293 -3.48 7.28 10.37
N ALA A 294 -3.61 8.59 10.31
CA ALA A 294 -3.79 9.43 11.49
C ALA A 294 -5.06 9.04 12.28
N GLU A 295 -6.17 8.81 11.57
CA GLU A 295 -7.41 8.37 12.21
C GLU A 295 -7.26 6.97 12.82
N ALA A 296 -6.59 6.03 12.14
CA ALA A 296 -6.32 4.72 12.70
C ALA A 296 -5.47 4.82 13.99
N ILE A 297 -4.41 5.63 14.00
CA ILE A 297 -3.60 5.91 15.19
C ILE A 297 -4.45 6.50 16.32
N ARG A 298 -5.28 7.49 16.01
CA ARG A 298 -6.17 8.13 17.00
C ARG A 298 -7.13 7.14 17.63
N ARG A 299 -7.74 6.25 16.82
CA ARG A 299 -8.67 5.23 17.29
C ARG A 299 -7.98 4.16 18.14
N VAL A 300 -6.81 3.71 17.74
CA VAL A 300 -5.99 2.78 18.54
C VAL A 300 -5.68 3.39 19.91
N MET A 301 -5.28 4.66 19.96
CA MET A 301 -4.98 5.35 21.22
C MET A 301 -6.20 5.55 22.12
N ASN A 302 -7.37 5.73 21.54
CA ASN A 302 -8.63 5.94 22.25
C ASN A 302 -9.41 4.65 22.50
N ASN A 303 -8.87 3.47 22.15
CA ASN A 303 -9.55 2.17 22.19
C ASN A 303 -10.90 2.18 21.45
N GLN A 304 -10.96 2.86 20.30
CA GLN A 304 -12.12 2.96 19.44
C GLN A 304 -12.02 1.94 18.29
N SER A 305 -13.19 1.49 17.79
CA SER A 305 -13.26 0.63 16.62
C SER A 305 -12.75 1.35 15.37
N ILE A 306 -12.00 0.64 14.53
CA ILE A 306 -11.57 1.11 13.21
C ILE A 306 -12.51 0.65 12.09
N SER A 307 -13.56 -0.15 12.40
CA SER A 307 -14.45 -0.75 11.40
C SER A 307 -15.19 0.27 10.53
N ASP A 308 -15.41 1.49 11.00
CA ASP A 308 -16.02 2.57 10.21
C ASP A 308 -15.12 3.07 9.06
N GLN A 309 -13.86 2.66 9.04
CA GLN A 309 -12.93 2.95 7.94
C GLN A 309 -12.99 1.92 6.80
N TYR A 310 -13.91 0.95 6.89
CA TYR A 310 -14.14 -0.03 5.84
C TYR A 310 -15.37 0.36 5.05
N LEU A 311 -15.21 0.79 3.79
CA LEU A 311 -16.32 1.08 2.88
C LEU A 311 -16.76 -0.17 2.09
N ILE A 312 -15.83 -1.11 1.84
CA ILE A 312 -16.05 -2.30 1.00
C ILE A 312 -15.31 -3.50 1.57
#